data_7ddcbe2d43c358de2d7b57f0cda5d282
#
_entry.id   7ddcbe2d43c358de2d7b57f0cda5d282
#
_cell.length_a   1.000
_cell.length_b   1.000
_cell.length_c   1.000
_cell.angle_alpha   90.00
_cell.angle_beta   90.00
_cell.angle_gamma   90.00
#
_symmetry.space_group_name_H-M   'P 1'
#
loop_
_entity.id
_entity.type
_entity.pdbx_description
1 polymer ?
#
loop_
_entity_poly.entity_id
_entity_poly.type
_entity_poly.pdbx_seq_one_letter_code
_entity_poly.pdbx_strand_id
1 'polypeptide(L)'
;MQNTVQSLEKTAQLSPDFVETDVQETKDGQFVMMHDANIKNLTGVNANPQDLTLKELTKLDISENGYHSKVSSFDDYLNKANELHQKLLIEIKTSRKDSPDMMKRFMEKYGTVLKQNGHQMQSLDYHVIDQVLAYDSQIPVYFILPYNSIFPRTKATGYTMEYSTLDENFVNKLWNTDQKLYVWTINSSESFDKSVHLGADGMITDDLELIQDQVTIAQEDPEYTELLFKQAMEFFNF
;
A
#
# COMPACT_ATOMS: atom_id res chain seq x y z
N MET A 1 13.30 8.56 1.48
CA MET A 1 12.40 9.28 0.52
C MET A 1 11.54 8.25 -0.16
N GLN A 2 10.22 8.36 -0.05
CA GLN A 2 9.27 7.41 -0.60
C GLN A 2 9.16 7.52 -2.14
N ASN A 3 8.58 6.49 -2.77
CA ASN A 3 8.21 6.50 -4.19
C ASN A 3 9.37 6.79 -5.18
N THR A 4 10.58 6.32 -4.86
CA THR A 4 11.75 6.43 -5.74
C THR A 4 12.38 5.07 -6.01
N VAL A 5 12.99 4.91 -7.19
CA VAL A 5 13.75 3.70 -7.52
C VAL A 5 14.85 3.43 -6.49
N GLN A 6 15.51 4.50 -6.00
CA GLN A 6 16.56 4.37 -4.99
C GLN A 6 16.04 3.85 -3.64
N SER A 7 14.84 4.28 -3.21
CA SER A 7 14.25 3.75 -1.98
C SER A 7 13.83 2.29 -2.15
N LEU A 8 13.26 1.94 -3.30
CA LEU A 8 12.92 0.56 -3.63
C LEU A 8 14.14 -0.35 -3.55
N GLU A 9 15.27 0.02 -4.15
CA GLU A 9 16.51 -0.75 -4.12
C GLU A 9 17.03 -0.98 -2.70
N LYS A 10 16.90 0.03 -1.83
CA LYS A 10 17.31 -0.10 -0.42
C LYS A 10 16.34 -0.97 0.38
N THR A 11 15.04 -0.74 0.22
CA THR A 11 14.01 -1.51 0.93
C THR A 11 14.02 -2.98 0.53
N ALA A 12 14.24 -3.29 -0.75
CA ALA A 12 14.32 -4.67 -1.24
C ALA A 12 15.49 -5.47 -0.60
N GLN A 13 16.57 -4.80 -0.15
CA GLN A 13 17.67 -5.46 0.56
C GLN A 13 17.25 -6.03 1.91
N LEU A 14 16.20 -5.47 2.52
CA LEU A 14 15.60 -5.94 3.77
C LEU A 14 14.54 -7.04 3.55
N SER A 15 14.26 -7.38 2.29
CA SER A 15 13.40 -8.49 1.88
C SER A 15 11.97 -8.45 2.47
N PRO A 16 11.23 -7.32 2.40
CA PRO A 16 9.82 -7.31 2.79
C PRO A 16 9.00 -8.16 1.82
N ASP A 17 7.85 -8.68 2.27
CA ASP A 17 6.91 -9.38 1.38
C ASP A 17 6.41 -8.47 0.25
N PHE A 18 6.12 -7.20 0.57
CA PHE A 18 5.68 -6.18 -0.38
C PHE A 18 6.33 -4.83 -0.06
N VAL A 19 6.58 -4.04 -1.08
CA VAL A 19 6.85 -2.60 -0.94
C VAL A 19 5.60 -1.84 -1.34
N GLU A 20 5.05 -1.06 -0.41
CA GLU A 20 3.93 -0.17 -0.68
C GLU A 20 4.38 1.03 -1.51
N THR A 21 3.52 1.52 -2.42
CA THR A 21 3.89 2.58 -3.34
C THR A 21 2.66 3.25 -3.98
N ASP A 22 2.79 4.53 -4.32
CA ASP A 22 1.70 5.37 -4.82
C ASP A 22 1.87 5.73 -6.29
N VAL A 23 0.79 5.59 -7.04
CA VAL A 23 0.75 5.88 -8.47
C VAL A 23 -0.35 6.89 -8.78
N GLN A 24 -0.01 7.91 -9.57
CA GLN A 24 -0.96 8.89 -10.10
C GLN A 24 -0.85 9.00 -11.62
N GLU A 25 -1.96 9.40 -12.25
CA GLU A 25 -1.98 9.72 -13.67
C GLU A 25 -1.32 11.07 -13.93
N THR A 26 -0.67 11.22 -15.09
CA THR A 26 -0.09 12.47 -15.56
C THR A 26 -0.98 13.12 -16.62
N LYS A 27 -0.71 14.38 -16.98
CA LYS A 27 -1.44 15.14 -18.00
C LYS A 27 -1.54 14.43 -19.35
N ASP A 28 -0.51 13.69 -19.72
CA ASP A 28 -0.43 12.94 -20.98
C ASP A 28 -0.84 11.47 -20.83
N GLY A 29 -1.55 11.15 -19.74
CA GLY A 29 -2.12 9.84 -19.49
C GLY A 29 -1.09 8.74 -19.24
N GLN A 30 0.11 9.09 -18.80
CA GLN A 30 1.11 8.17 -18.29
C GLN A 30 0.97 8.07 -16.77
N PHE A 31 1.85 7.29 -16.12
CA PHE A 31 1.78 7.03 -14.69
C PHE A 31 3.11 7.37 -14.00
N VAL A 32 3.01 8.05 -12.87
CA VAL A 32 4.14 8.58 -12.10
C VAL A 32 4.04 8.14 -10.64
N MET A 33 5.19 7.94 -10.03
CA MET A 33 5.34 7.63 -8.61
C MET A 33 5.17 8.91 -7.79
N MET A 34 4.06 9.06 -7.07
CA MET A 34 3.81 10.26 -6.28
C MET A 34 2.68 10.02 -5.26
N HIS A 35 2.97 10.28 -3.98
CA HIS A 35 1.96 10.25 -2.93
C HIS A 35 1.07 11.49 -2.95
N ASP A 36 1.68 12.67 -2.92
CA ASP A 36 0.95 13.93 -2.72
C ASP A 36 0.16 14.35 -3.97
N ALA A 37 -1.03 14.87 -3.75
CA ALA A 37 -1.84 15.47 -4.82
C ALA A 37 -1.17 16.75 -5.38
N ASN A 38 -0.44 17.51 -4.56
CA ASN A 38 0.34 18.68 -4.98
C ASN A 38 1.81 18.45 -4.70
N ILE A 39 2.63 18.50 -5.74
CA ILE A 39 4.06 18.16 -5.69
C ILE A 39 4.96 19.25 -5.10
N LYS A 40 4.41 20.37 -4.64
CA LYS A 40 5.17 21.55 -4.18
C LYS A 40 6.15 21.22 -3.05
N ASN A 41 5.72 20.41 -2.08
CA ASN A 41 6.56 20.12 -0.91
C ASN A 41 7.82 19.34 -1.30
N LEU A 42 7.72 18.44 -2.27
CA LEU A 42 8.83 17.60 -2.70
C LEU A 42 9.69 18.25 -3.78
N THR A 43 9.10 19.05 -4.68
CA THR A 43 9.76 19.56 -5.90
C THR A 43 9.93 21.06 -5.93
N GLY A 44 9.24 21.81 -5.06
CA GLY A 44 9.13 23.27 -5.13
C GLY A 44 8.13 23.79 -6.19
N VAL A 45 7.62 22.93 -7.06
CA VAL A 45 6.69 23.28 -8.14
C VAL A 45 5.24 23.16 -7.65
N ASN A 46 4.49 24.24 -7.67
CA ASN A 46 3.08 24.26 -7.28
C ASN A 46 2.18 23.73 -8.41
N ALA A 47 2.06 22.43 -8.51
CA ALA A 47 1.25 21.73 -9.52
C ALA A 47 0.79 20.36 -8.97
N ASN A 48 -0.20 19.76 -9.64
CA ASN A 48 -0.56 18.36 -9.43
C ASN A 48 0.09 17.52 -10.55
N PRO A 49 0.29 16.21 -10.37
CA PRO A 49 0.79 15.33 -11.44
C PRO A 49 -0.01 15.45 -12.75
N GLN A 50 -1.33 15.60 -12.66
CA GLN A 50 -2.24 15.75 -13.80
C GLN A 50 -2.08 17.08 -14.55
N ASP A 51 -1.34 18.03 -14.02
CA ASP A 51 -1.08 19.32 -14.69
C ASP A 51 0.17 19.26 -15.60
N LEU A 52 1.01 18.23 -15.43
CA LEU A 52 2.30 18.07 -16.11
C LEU A 52 2.37 16.73 -16.86
N THR A 53 3.11 16.73 -17.95
CA THR A 53 3.44 15.49 -18.67
C THR A 53 4.45 14.66 -17.89
N LEU A 54 4.50 13.35 -18.11
CA LEU A 54 5.50 12.47 -17.50
C LEU A 54 6.93 12.99 -17.75
N LYS A 55 7.21 13.46 -18.98
CA LYS A 55 8.50 14.02 -19.34
C LYS A 55 8.86 15.28 -18.56
N GLU A 56 7.88 16.09 -18.18
CA GLU A 56 8.12 17.27 -17.32
C GLU A 56 8.35 16.84 -15.88
N LEU A 57 7.54 15.92 -15.35
CA LEU A 57 7.65 15.41 -13.99
C LEU A 57 9.00 14.72 -13.74
N THR A 58 9.43 13.81 -14.61
CA THR A 58 10.69 13.05 -14.42
C THR A 58 11.95 13.89 -14.53
N LYS A 59 11.87 15.16 -14.94
CA LYS A 59 12.98 16.11 -14.88
C LYS A 59 13.12 16.81 -13.52
N LEU A 60 12.04 16.80 -12.72
CA LEU A 60 12.05 17.48 -11.44
C LEU A 60 12.94 16.74 -10.44
N ASP A 61 13.71 17.51 -9.70
CA ASP A 61 14.40 17.02 -8.51
C ASP A 61 13.43 17.01 -7.34
N ILE A 62 13.48 15.96 -6.55
CA ILE A 62 12.76 15.84 -5.30
C ILE A 62 13.74 15.80 -4.13
N SER A 63 13.37 16.46 -3.05
CA SER A 63 14.19 16.56 -1.85
C SER A 63 13.33 16.40 -0.61
N GLU A 64 13.76 15.50 0.27
CA GLU A 64 13.10 15.23 1.54
C GLU A 64 14.13 14.77 2.57
N ASN A 65 14.14 15.40 3.75
CA ASN A 65 15.01 15.01 4.89
C ASN A 65 16.51 14.88 4.51
N GLY A 66 16.99 15.73 3.60
CA GLY A 66 18.39 15.71 3.12
C GLY A 66 18.70 14.66 2.04
N TYR A 67 17.73 13.88 1.62
CA TYR A 67 17.83 12.98 0.47
C TYR A 67 17.37 13.69 -0.81
N HIS A 68 18.03 13.37 -1.91
CA HIS A 68 17.74 13.91 -3.23
C HIS A 68 17.59 12.80 -4.25
N SER A 69 16.61 12.93 -5.12
CA SER A 69 16.36 12.04 -6.25
C SER A 69 15.61 12.78 -7.35
N LYS A 70 15.24 12.07 -8.39
CA LYS A 70 14.26 12.54 -9.39
C LYS A 70 12.93 11.83 -9.20
N VAL A 71 11.86 12.50 -9.65
CA VAL A 71 10.55 11.87 -9.79
C VAL A 71 10.70 10.65 -10.70
N SER A 72 10.21 9.51 -10.25
CA SER A 72 10.28 8.24 -11.00
C SER A 72 9.00 8.03 -11.83
N SER A 73 9.14 7.51 -13.05
CA SER A 73 7.99 6.95 -13.76
C SER A 73 7.54 5.63 -13.11
N PHE A 74 6.26 5.27 -13.26
CA PHE A 74 5.82 3.95 -12.82
C PHE A 74 6.44 2.82 -13.66
N ASP A 75 6.70 3.05 -14.94
CA ASP A 75 7.41 2.09 -15.80
C ASP A 75 8.80 1.74 -15.23
N ASP A 76 9.61 2.74 -14.90
CA ASP A 76 10.96 2.51 -14.35
C ASP A 76 10.90 1.83 -12.99
N TYR A 77 9.95 2.24 -12.14
CA TYR A 77 9.78 1.67 -10.81
C TYR A 77 9.34 0.20 -10.87
N LEU A 78 8.34 -0.12 -11.67
CA LEU A 78 7.84 -1.48 -11.86
C LEU A 78 8.90 -2.40 -12.49
N ASN A 79 9.62 -1.90 -13.49
CA ASN A 79 10.72 -2.64 -14.11
C ASN A 79 11.80 -2.98 -13.07
N LYS A 80 12.17 -2.02 -12.23
CA LYS A 80 13.15 -2.24 -11.15
C LYS A 80 12.64 -3.23 -10.11
N ALA A 81 11.36 -3.13 -9.71
CA ALA A 81 10.76 -4.08 -8.78
C ALA A 81 10.81 -5.51 -9.33
N ASN A 82 10.49 -5.69 -10.61
CA ASN A 82 10.55 -6.98 -11.29
C ASN A 82 11.99 -7.52 -11.42
N GLU A 83 12.97 -6.66 -11.71
CA GLU A 83 14.40 -7.00 -11.73
C GLU A 83 14.88 -7.52 -10.38
N LEU A 84 14.42 -6.88 -9.29
CA LEU A 84 14.75 -7.26 -7.92
C LEU A 84 13.89 -8.41 -7.38
N HIS A 85 12.93 -8.92 -8.15
CA HIS A 85 11.90 -9.88 -7.70
C HIS A 85 11.11 -9.39 -6.49
N GLN A 86 11.02 -8.06 -6.30
CA GLN A 86 10.30 -7.42 -5.20
C GLN A 86 8.84 -7.20 -5.59
N LYS A 87 7.93 -7.78 -4.82
CA LYS A 87 6.50 -7.54 -4.99
C LYS A 87 6.11 -6.16 -4.50
N LEU A 88 5.10 -5.58 -5.13
CA LEU A 88 4.55 -4.27 -4.79
C LEU A 88 3.11 -4.37 -4.30
N LEU A 89 2.75 -3.53 -3.33
CA LEU A 89 1.39 -3.16 -3.00
C LEU A 89 1.15 -1.74 -3.56
N ILE A 90 0.41 -1.64 -4.64
CA ILE A 90 0.33 -0.42 -5.46
C ILE A 90 -0.94 0.33 -5.15
N GLU A 91 -0.83 1.50 -4.52
CA GLU A 91 -1.97 2.39 -4.35
C GLU A 91 -2.22 3.21 -5.62
N ILE A 92 -3.41 3.09 -6.17
CA ILE A 92 -3.89 3.99 -7.21
C ILE A 92 -4.56 5.19 -6.54
N LYS A 93 -3.88 6.32 -6.58
CA LYS A 93 -4.42 7.61 -6.14
C LYS A 93 -5.32 8.18 -7.23
N THR A 94 -6.52 8.59 -6.86
CA THR A 94 -7.46 9.19 -7.80
C THR A 94 -7.61 10.70 -7.60
N SER A 95 -7.89 11.40 -8.67
CA SER A 95 -8.09 12.84 -8.72
C SER A 95 -9.30 13.17 -9.60
N ARG A 96 -9.97 14.29 -9.32
CA ARG A 96 -11.02 14.82 -10.22
C ARG A 96 -10.48 15.23 -11.61
N LYS A 97 -9.16 15.32 -11.77
CA LYS A 97 -8.48 15.67 -13.01
C LYS A 97 -8.08 14.45 -13.85
N ASP A 98 -8.23 13.25 -13.30
CA ASP A 98 -7.90 12.04 -14.01
C ASP A 98 -8.83 11.83 -15.21
N SER A 99 -8.31 11.19 -16.23
CA SER A 99 -9.10 10.86 -17.41
C SER A 99 -10.12 9.76 -17.09
N PRO A 100 -11.31 9.78 -17.74
CA PRO A 100 -12.35 8.77 -17.48
C PRO A 100 -11.92 7.34 -17.76
N ASP A 101 -10.91 7.14 -18.58
CA ASP A 101 -10.37 5.84 -19.01
C ASP A 101 -9.02 5.49 -18.31
N MET A 102 -8.63 6.23 -17.28
CA MET A 102 -7.36 6.07 -16.56
C MET A 102 -7.13 4.61 -16.15
N MET A 103 -8.06 4.01 -15.41
CA MET A 103 -7.92 2.63 -14.95
C MET A 103 -7.93 1.61 -16.07
N LYS A 104 -8.74 1.84 -17.13
CA LYS A 104 -8.71 0.96 -18.30
C LYS A 104 -7.31 0.93 -18.90
N ARG A 105 -6.70 2.10 -19.16
CA ARG A 105 -5.34 2.20 -19.70
C ARG A 105 -4.29 1.60 -18.77
N PHE A 106 -4.43 1.83 -17.47
CA PHE A 106 -3.55 1.25 -16.46
C PHE A 106 -3.57 -0.28 -16.52
N MET A 107 -4.76 -0.87 -16.47
CA MET A 107 -4.91 -2.32 -16.50
C MET A 107 -4.51 -2.95 -17.84
N GLU A 108 -4.84 -2.32 -18.96
CA GLU A 108 -4.40 -2.77 -20.29
C GLU A 108 -2.88 -2.77 -20.42
N LYS A 109 -2.20 -1.79 -19.84
CA LYS A 109 -0.74 -1.67 -19.91
C LYS A 109 -0.01 -2.59 -18.92
N TYR A 110 -0.50 -2.70 -17.68
CA TYR A 110 0.25 -3.34 -16.60
C TYR A 110 -0.39 -4.62 -16.05
N GLY A 111 -1.68 -4.82 -16.18
CA GLY A 111 -2.43 -5.87 -15.49
C GLY A 111 -1.84 -7.27 -15.64
N THR A 112 -1.38 -7.64 -16.85
CA THR A 112 -0.73 -8.94 -17.09
C THR A 112 0.56 -9.08 -16.29
N VAL A 113 1.41 -8.06 -16.28
CA VAL A 113 2.69 -8.07 -15.54
C VAL A 113 2.46 -8.09 -14.04
N LEU A 114 1.48 -7.30 -13.55
CA LEU A 114 1.13 -7.27 -12.13
C LEU A 114 0.72 -8.66 -11.65
N LYS A 115 -0.16 -9.34 -12.39
CA LYS A 115 -0.59 -10.71 -12.06
C LYS A 115 0.56 -11.71 -12.10
N GLN A 116 1.38 -11.69 -13.16
CA GLN A 116 2.47 -12.65 -13.34
C GLN A 116 3.53 -12.57 -12.24
N ASN A 117 3.80 -11.37 -11.73
CA ASN A 117 4.80 -11.13 -10.69
C ASN A 117 4.20 -11.08 -9.27
N GLY A 118 2.90 -11.31 -9.14
CA GLY A 118 2.23 -11.38 -7.83
C GLY A 118 2.16 -10.04 -7.11
N HIS A 119 2.14 -8.92 -7.86
CA HIS A 119 1.86 -7.60 -7.29
C HIS A 119 0.41 -7.50 -6.84
N GLN A 120 0.16 -6.63 -5.87
CA GLN A 120 -1.16 -6.35 -5.32
C GLN A 120 -1.50 -4.88 -5.54
N MET A 121 -2.78 -4.57 -5.51
CA MET A 121 -3.26 -3.20 -5.68
C MET A 121 -4.09 -2.76 -4.49
N GLN A 122 -4.19 -1.45 -4.28
CA GLN A 122 -5.10 -0.86 -3.30
C GLN A 122 -5.57 0.52 -3.75
N SER A 123 -6.69 0.98 -3.22
CA SER A 123 -7.18 2.36 -3.44
C SER A 123 -8.21 2.75 -2.40
N LEU A 124 -8.28 4.06 -2.13
CA LEU A 124 -9.39 4.71 -1.41
C LEU A 124 -10.65 4.82 -2.27
N ASP A 125 -10.52 4.74 -3.59
CA ASP A 125 -11.63 4.83 -4.52
C ASP A 125 -12.16 3.43 -4.86
N TYR A 126 -13.39 3.15 -4.39
CA TYR A 126 -14.03 1.86 -4.64
C TYR A 126 -14.22 1.57 -6.15
N HIS A 127 -14.34 2.62 -6.98
CA HIS A 127 -14.45 2.44 -8.42
C HIS A 127 -13.18 1.82 -9.04
N VAL A 128 -12.01 2.12 -8.48
CA VAL A 128 -10.74 1.45 -8.85
C VAL A 128 -10.83 -0.04 -8.53
N ILE A 129 -11.33 -0.39 -7.34
CA ILE A 129 -11.50 -1.80 -6.93
C ILE A 129 -12.37 -2.56 -7.93
N ASP A 130 -13.54 -1.99 -8.29
CA ASP A 130 -14.45 -2.61 -9.24
C ASP A 130 -13.81 -2.80 -10.63
N GLN A 131 -13.01 -1.85 -11.09
CA GLN A 131 -12.35 -1.94 -12.39
C GLN A 131 -11.23 -2.97 -12.41
N VAL A 132 -10.43 -3.10 -11.33
CA VAL A 132 -9.42 -4.16 -11.20
C VAL A 132 -10.09 -5.53 -11.23
N LEU A 133 -11.15 -5.73 -10.43
CA LEU A 133 -11.89 -7.00 -10.38
C LEU A 133 -12.59 -7.33 -11.71
N ALA A 134 -13.06 -6.33 -12.43
CA ALA A 134 -13.67 -6.51 -13.76
C ALA A 134 -12.63 -6.88 -14.82
N TYR A 135 -11.40 -6.40 -14.70
CA TYR A 135 -10.30 -6.77 -15.60
C TYR A 135 -9.83 -8.20 -15.34
N ASP A 136 -9.45 -8.51 -14.10
CA ASP A 136 -9.05 -9.85 -13.68
C ASP A 136 -9.20 -10.00 -12.15
N SER A 137 -10.17 -10.80 -11.72
CA SER A 137 -10.44 -11.04 -10.31
C SER A 137 -9.34 -11.83 -9.57
N GLN A 138 -8.32 -12.29 -10.26
CA GLN A 138 -7.16 -12.96 -9.65
C GLN A 138 -6.04 -11.98 -9.26
N ILE A 139 -6.15 -10.69 -9.61
CA ILE A 139 -5.25 -9.66 -9.12
C ILE A 139 -5.75 -9.24 -7.74
N PRO A 140 -4.97 -9.48 -6.65
CA PRO A 140 -5.40 -9.08 -5.31
C PRO A 140 -5.55 -7.57 -5.24
N VAL A 141 -6.71 -7.11 -4.76
CA VAL A 141 -6.99 -5.67 -4.61
C VAL A 141 -7.63 -5.39 -3.27
N TYR A 142 -7.16 -4.36 -2.58
CA TYR A 142 -7.56 -3.98 -1.23
C TYR A 142 -8.27 -2.63 -1.23
N PHE A 143 -9.32 -2.53 -0.44
CA PHE A 143 -10.03 -1.27 -0.24
C PHE A 143 -9.44 -0.54 0.97
N ILE A 144 -8.88 0.65 0.75
CA ILE A 144 -8.32 1.47 1.82
C ILE A 144 -9.44 2.15 2.59
N LEU A 145 -9.46 1.96 3.90
CA LEU A 145 -10.39 2.61 4.81
C LEU A 145 -9.61 3.47 5.82
N PRO A 146 -9.62 4.80 5.65
CA PRO A 146 -8.92 5.70 6.58
C PRO A 146 -9.65 5.85 7.92
N TYR A 147 -10.95 5.48 7.97
CA TYR A 147 -11.79 5.61 9.16
C TYR A 147 -12.72 4.41 9.30
N ASN A 148 -12.89 3.93 10.54
CA ASN A 148 -13.81 2.85 10.87
C ASN A 148 -15.19 3.41 11.27
N SER A 149 -15.92 3.98 10.33
CA SER A 149 -17.30 4.44 10.59
C SER A 149 -18.36 3.45 10.15
N ILE A 150 -18.10 2.69 9.11
CA ILE A 150 -19.03 1.71 8.53
C ILE A 150 -18.21 0.55 7.96
N PHE A 151 -18.64 -0.70 8.18
CA PHE A 151 -18.07 -1.86 7.49
C PHE A 151 -18.67 -1.94 6.07
N PRO A 152 -17.96 -1.48 5.03
CA PRO A 152 -18.46 -1.57 3.66
C PRO A 152 -18.31 -3.02 3.18
N ARG A 153 -19.38 -3.58 2.67
CA ARG A 153 -19.31 -4.90 2.02
C ARG A 153 -18.74 -4.73 0.62
N THR A 154 -17.59 -5.34 0.37
CA THR A 154 -16.89 -5.27 -0.91
C THR A 154 -16.57 -6.67 -1.44
N LYS A 155 -16.20 -6.75 -2.73
CA LYS A 155 -15.63 -7.94 -3.36
C LYS A 155 -14.09 -7.89 -3.40
N ALA A 156 -13.50 -6.88 -2.76
CA ALA A 156 -12.05 -6.76 -2.65
C ALA A 156 -11.44 -7.99 -1.95
N THR A 157 -10.17 -8.25 -2.19
CA THR A 157 -9.40 -9.29 -1.51
C THR A 157 -9.37 -9.05 0.00
N GLY A 158 -9.39 -7.77 0.40
CA GLY A 158 -9.37 -7.37 1.79
C GLY A 158 -9.44 -5.86 1.95
N TYR A 159 -9.06 -5.42 3.13
CA TYR A 159 -9.03 -4.02 3.52
C TYR A 159 -7.64 -3.61 3.95
N THR A 160 -7.32 -2.34 3.74
CA THR A 160 -6.14 -1.69 4.30
C THR A 160 -6.60 -0.56 5.20
N MET A 161 -6.30 -0.61 6.50
CA MET A 161 -6.86 0.31 7.50
C MET A 161 -5.79 1.04 8.29
N GLU A 162 -6.12 2.27 8.68
CA GLU A 162 -5.35 3.02 9.66
C GLU A 162 -5.55 2.38 11.05
N TYR A 163 -4.42 1.99 11.71
CA TYR A 163 -4.43 1.13 12.90
C TYR A 163 -5.14 1.76 14.12
N SER A 164 -5.10 3.09 14.24
CA SER A 164 -5.71 3.78 15.38
C SER A 164 -7.24 3.71 15.33
N THR A 165 -7.81 3.56 14.14
CA THR A 165 -9.25 3.47 13.92
C THR A 165 -9.78 2.03 13.92
N LEU A 166 -8.89 1.05 13.87
CA LEU A 166 -9.25 -0.35 13.89
C LEU A 166 -9.75 -0.76 15.28
N ASP A 167 -10.91 -1.41 15.32
CA ASP A 167 -11.53 -1.95 16.52
C ASP A 167 -12.01 -3.40 16.34
N GLU A 168 -12.33 -4.03 17.47
CA GLU A 168 -12.84 -5.40 17.52
C GLU A 168 -14.13 -5.60 16.72
N ASN A 169 -15.01 -4.59 16.65
CA ASN A 169 -16.26 -4.70 15.91
C ASN A 169 -16.02 -4.86 14.40
N PHE A 170 -14.99 -4.16 13.88
CA PHE A 170 -14.59 -4.32 12.48
C PHE A 170 -14.01 -5.71 12.24
N VAL A 171 -13.07 -6.13 13.08
CA VAL A 171 -12.40 -7.43 12.99
C VAL A 171 -13.40 -8.59 13.10
N ASN A 172 -14.34 -8.53 14.04
CA ASN A 172 -15.39 -9.55 14.21
C ASN A 172 -16.29 -9.70 12.97
N LYS A 173 -16.54 -8.59 12.26
CA LYS A 173 -17.30 -8.65 10.99
C LYS A 173 -16.45 -9.25 9.87
N LEU A 174 -15.15 -8.96 9.86
CA LEU A 174 -14.21 -9.46 8.87
C LEU A 174 -13.99 -10.98 9.01
N TRP A 175 -13.92 -11.50 10.22
CA TRP A 175 -13.71 -12.93 10.51
C TRP A 175 -14.75 -13.86 9.90
N ASN A 176 -15.95 -13.35 9.60
CA ASN A 176 -16.99 -14.09 8.90
C ASN A 176 -16.82 -14.03 7.37
N THR A 177 -15.69 -13.56 6.88
CA THR A 177 -15.34 -13.46 5.47
C THR A 177 -13.98 -14.09 5.23
N ASP A 178 -13.64 -14.36 3.97
CA ASP A 178 -12.29 -14.80 3.57
C ASP A 178 -11.36 -13.60 3.25
N GLN A 179 -11.76 -12.37 3.63
CA GLN A 179 -11.05 -11.16 3.30
C GLN A 179 -9.90 -10.90 4.28
N LYS A 180 -8.82 -10.32 3.75
CA LYS A 180 -7.60 -10.01 4.46
C LYS A 180 -7.64 -8.61 5.08
N LEU A 181 -6.84 -8.40 6.12
CA LEU A 181 -6.66 -7.12 6.79
C LEU A 181 -5.19 -6.71 6.78
N TYR A 182 -4.88 -5.60 6.10
CA TYR A 182 -3.61 -4.90 6.24
C TYR A 182 -3.82 -3.64 7.07
N VAL A 183 -2.83 -3.26 7.87
CA VAL A 183 -2.89 -2.09 8.75
C VAL A 183 -1.70 -1.17 8.53
N TRP A 184 -1.91 0.14 8.64
CA TRP A 184 -0.93 1.21 8.48
C TRP A 184 -1.19 2.36 9.47
N THR A 185 -0.22 3.20 9.85
CA THR A 185 1.20 2.97 9.68
C THR A 185 1.76 2.44 10.99
N ILE A 186 2.45 1.32 10.96
CA ILE A 186 2.92 0.61 12.15
C ILE A 186 4.39 0.95 12.37
N ASN A 187 4.66 1.90 13.25
CA ASN A 187 6.00 2.45 13.50
C ASN A 187 6.41 2.36 14.99
N SER A 188 5.76 1.49 15.76
CA SER A 188 6.09 1.25 17.17
C SER A 188 5.72 -0.15 17.62
N SER A 189 6.34 -0.65 18.67
CA SER A 189 5.98 -1.93 19.31
C SER A 189 4.53 -1.95 19.77
N GLU A 190 4.00 -0.85 20.32
CA GLU A 190 2.61 -0.76 20.76
C GLU A 190 1.62 -0.94 19.59
N SER A 191 1.88 -0.28 18.45
CA SER A 191 1.03 -0.43 17.25
C SER A 191 1.18 -1.83 16.63
N PHE A 192 2.37 -2.44 16.71
CA PHE A 192 2.62 -3.82 16.32
C PHE A 192 1.79 -4.79 17.17
N ASP A 193 1.91 -4.73 18.49
CA ASP A 193 1.17 -5.59 19.42
C ASP A 193 -0.33 -5.50 19.24
N LYS A 194 -0.86 -4.27 19.12
CA LYS A 194 -2.28 -4.06 18.81
C LYS A 194 -2.70 -4.71 17.51
N SER A 195 -1.89 -4.59 16.47
CA SER A 195 -2.20 -5.15 15.14
C SER A 195 -2.19 -6.67 15.13
N VAL A 196 -1.23 -7.28 15.83
CA VAL A 196 -1.18 -8.74 16.03
C VAL A 196 -2.39 -9.21 16.84
N HIS A 197 -2.71 -8.52 17.94
CA HIS A 197 -3.87 -8.85 18.78
C HIS A 197 -5.19 -8.82 17.99
N LEU A 198 -5.35 -7.86 17.10
CA LEU A 198 -6.53 -7.71 16.25
C LEU A 198 -6.50 -8.62 15.00
N GLY A 199 -5.47 -9.47 14.85
CA GLY A 199 -5.39 -10.46 13.78
C GLY A 199 -5.14 -9.87 12.39
N ALA A 200 -4.33 -8.80 12.29
CA ALA A 200 -3.92 -8.27 11.00
C ALA A 200 -3.10 -9.31 10.20
N ASP A 201 -3.42 -9.47 8.92
CA ASP A 201 -2.70 -10.35 8.00
C ASP A 201 -1.40 -9.73 7.47
N GLY A 202 -1.27 -8.40 7.55
CA GLY A 202 -0.07 -7.67 7.14
C GLY A 202 0.00 -6.27 7.75
N MET A 203 1.21 -5.75 7.81
CA MET A 203 1.52 -4.45 8.38
C MET A 203 2.31 -3.60 7.39
N ILE A 204 1.90 -2.35 7.22
CA ILE A 204 2.60 -1.35 6.42
C ILE A 204 3.32 -0.42 7.38
N THR A 205 4.63 -0.26 7.19
CA THR A 205 5.53 0.47 8.08
C THR A 205 6.51 1.35 7.32
N ASP A 206 6.92 2.45 7.92
CA ASP A 206 8.08 3.24 7.47
C ASP A 206 9.39 2.74 8.10
N ASP A 207 9.30 1.87 9.13
CA ASP A 207 10.44 1.31 9.87
C ASP A 207 10.42 -0.23 9.81
N LEU A 208 10.87 -0.76 8.68
CA LEU A 208 10.85 -2.19 8.42
C LEU A 208 11.77 -2.97 9.40
N GLU A 209 12.93 -2.40 9.78
CA GLU A 209 13.86 -3.06 10.69
C GLU A 209 13.21 -3.24 12.08
N LEU A 210 12.55 -2.20 12.60
CA LEU A 210 11.79 -2.30 13.85
C LEU A 210 10.76 -3.44 13.79
N ILE A 211 9.99 -3.52 12.71
CA ILE A 211 8.92 -4.53 12.60
C ILE A 211 9.50 -5.93 12.44
N GLN A 212 10.59 -6.11 11.71
CA GLN A 212 11.27 -7.41 11.59
C GLN A 212 11.82 -7.88 12.94
N ASP A 213 12.38 -6.97 13.76
CA ASP A 213 12.81 -7.27 15.11
C ASP A 213 11.63 -7.70 16.00
N GLN A 214 10.49 -7.00 15.92
CA GLN A 214 9.28 -7.37 16.67
C GLN A 214 8.74 -8.74 16.24
N VAL A 215 8.72 -9.05 14.96
CA VAL A 215 8.31 -10.36 14.43
C VAL A 215 9.24 -11.45 14.96
N THR A 216 10.55 -11.22 14.99
CA THR A 216 11.53 -12.16 15.51
C THR A 216 11.31 -12.42 17.01
N ILE A 217 11.13 -11.37 17.80
CA ILE A 217 10.80 -11.48 19.24
C ILE A 217 9.52 -12.29 19.44
N ALA A 218 8.47 -11.97 18.67
CA ALA A 218 7.18 -12.66 18.76
C ALA A 218 7.29 -14.17 18.42
N GLN A 219 8.17 -14.55 17.49
CA GLN A 219 8.37 -15.92 17.09
C GLN A 219 9.26 -16.73 18.07
N GLU A 220 10.20 -16.07 18.72
CA GLU A 220 11.19 -16.71 19.61
C GLU A 220 10.75 -16.72 21.08
N ASP A 221 9.80 -15.88 21.48
CA ASP A 221 9.31 -15.79 22.86
C ASP A 221 8.04 -16.64 23.06
N PRO A 222 8.16 -17.79 23.77
CA PRO A 222 6.99 -18.62 24.09
C PRO A 222 5.95 -17.92 24.97
N GLU A 223 6.37 -16.99 25.85
CA GLU A 223 5.46 -16.23 26.72
C GLU A 223 4.64 -15.23 25.90
N TYR A 224 5.27 -14.61 24.88
CA TYR A 224 4.56 -13.73 23.96
C TYR A 224 3.52 -14.48 23.15
N THR A 225 3.87 -15.66 22.63
CA THR A 225 2.94 -16.53 21.90
C THR A 225 1.79 -17.00 22.79
N GLU A 226 2.07 -17.36 24.06
CA GLU A 226 1.06 -17.75 25.04
C GLU A 226 0.14 -16.57 25.39
N LEU A 227 0.70 -15.35 25.53
CA LEU A 227 -0.06 -14.13 25.77
C LEU A 227 -1.04 -13.84 24.63
N LEU A 228 -0.57 -13.90 23.38
CA LEU A 228 -1.40 -13.71 22.18
C LEU A 228 -2.52 -14.76 22.13
N PHE A 229 -2.18 -16.04 22.40
CA PHE A 229 -3.16 -17.12 22.43
C PHE A 229 -4.20 -16.92 23.53
N LYS A 230 -3.77 -16.51 24.72
CA LYS A 230 -4.67 -16.20 25.83
C LYS A 230 -5.60 -15.03 25.53
N GLN A 231 -5.07 -13.97 24.96
CA GLN A 231 -5.87 -12.82 24.52
C GLN A 231 -6.88 -13.21 23.42
N ALA A 232 -6.46 -14.01 22.46
CA ALA A 232 -7.37 -14.56 21.45
C ALA A 232 -8.47 -15.43 22.08
N MET A 233 -8.13 -16.25 23.08
CA MET A 233 -9.12 -17.10 23.78
C MET A 233 -10.07 -16.28 24.65
N GLU A 234 -9.64 -15.16 25.25
CA GLU A 234 -10.53 -14.24 25.96
C GLU A 234 -11.54 -13.58 25.01
N PHE A 235 -11.15 -13.37 23.78
CA PHE A 235 -12.02 -12.90 22.68
C PHE A 235 -13.15 -13.90 22.34
N PHE A 236 -12.89 -15.21 22.47
CA PHE A 236 -13.85 -16.28 22.19
C PHE A 236 -14.68 -16.73 23.40
N ASN A 237 -14.33 -16.33 24.60
CA ASN A 237 -15.10 -16.62 25.81
C ASN A 237 -16.19 -15.57 26.00
N PHE A 238 -17.32 -15.80 25.36
CA PHE A 238 -18.60 -15.20 25.70
C PHE A 238 -19.13 -15.77 27.02
#